data_ee0906cd6857d5fcef3d208ca3a0f225
#
_entry.id   ee0906cd6857d5fcef3d208ca3a0f225
#
_cell.length_a   1.000
_cell.length_b   1.000
_cell.length_c   1.000
_cell.angle_alpha   90.00
_cell.angle_beta   90.00
_cell.angle_gamma   90.00
#
_symmetry.space_group_name_H-M   'P 1'
#
loop_
_entity.id
_entity.type
_entity.pdbx_description
1 polymer ?
#
loop_
_entity_poly.entity_id
_entity_poly.type
_entity_poly.pdbx_seq_one_letter_code
_entity_poly.pdbx_strand_id
1 'polypeptide(L)'
;MAIWSIVRLEVLPDYKIRVSFADGTVGIADLAPRLSQGPSGDGFDPLCDEKFFSQVFLEHGALTWPGDIDLAPDAMYQRIRADGVSVLAAKDRRIA
;
A
#
# COMPACT_ATOMS: atom_id res chain seq x y z
N MET A 1 1.36 20.69 -2.02
CA MET A 1 1.22 19.23 -2.20
C MET A 1 2.50 18.70 -2.84
N ALA A 2 3.10 17.67 -2.28
CA ALA A 2 4.30 17.08 -2.87
C ALA A 2 3.95 16.27 -4.11
N ILE A 3 4.90 16.15 -5.06
CA ILE A 3 4.67 15.36 -6.28
C ILE A 3 4.38 13.90 -5.99
N TRP A 4 4.90 13.38 -4.87
CA TRP A 4 4.68 12.00 -4.45
C TRP A 4 3.42 11.82 -3.58
N SER A 5 2.60 12.85 -3.42
CA SER A 5 1.32 12.70 -2.74
C SER A 5 0.34 11.94 -3.61
N ILE A 6 -0.35 10.97 -3.02
CA ILE A 6 -1.39 10.22 -3.72
C ILE A 6 -2.66 11.07 -3.72
N VAL A 7 -3.25 11.25 -4.90
CA VAL A 7 -4.46 12.07 -5.05
C VAL A 7 -5.68 11.25 -5.46
N ARG A 8 -5.48 9.98 -5.84
CA ARG A 8 -6.57 9.08 -6.22
C ARG A 8 -6.16 7.65 -5.92
N LEU A 9 -7.12 6.84 -5.48
CA LEU A 9 -6.90 5.42 -5.28
C LEU A 9 -8.08 4.63 -5.84
N GLU A 10 -7.81 3.39 -6.22
CA GLU A 10 -8.85 2.44 -6.64
C GLU A 10 -8.48 1.08 -6.08
N VAL A 11 -9.37 0.48 -5.29
CA VAL A 11 -9.15 -0.85 -4.72
C VAL A 11 -9.35 -1.89 -5.81
N LEU A 12 -8.38 -2.77 -5.97
CA LEU A 12 -8.40 -3.86 -6.95
C LEU A 12 -8.46 -5.20 -6.22
N PRO A 13 -8.78 -6.31 -6.93
CA PRO A 13 -8.71 -7.64 -6.32
C PRO A 13 -7.30 -8.00 -5.86
N ASP A 14 -7.21 -9.00 -4.98
CA ASP A 14 -5.94 -9.61 -4.54
C ASP A 14 -5.02 -8.64 -3.82
N TYR A 15 -5.58 -7.80 -2.95
CA TYR A 15 -4.82 -6.87 -2.10
C TYR A 15 -3.96 -5.90 -2.90
N LYS A 16 -4.51 -5.41 -4.01
CA LYS A 16 -3.85 -4.40 -4.84
C LYS A 16 -4.64 -3.11 -4.85
N ILE A 17 -3.95 -1.99 -5.01
CA ILE A 17 -4.57 -0.67 -5.10
C ILE A 17 -3.89 0.09 -6.24
N ARG A 18 -4.68 0.58 -7.20
CA ARG A 18 -4.16 1.51 -8.20
C ARG A 18 -4.09 2.88 -7.56
N VAL A 19 -2.93 3.53 -7.67
CA VAL A 19 -2.70 4.85 -7.09
C VAL A 19 -2.29 5.83 -8.18
N SER A 20 -2.75 7.07 -8.04
CA SER A 20 -2.33 8.18 -8.89
C SER A 20 -1.71 9.24 -8.01
N PHE A 21 -0.55 9.72 -8.43
CA PHE A 21 0.20 10.74 -7.70
C PHE A 21 -0.08 12.14 -8.24
N ALA A 22 0.29 13.15 -7.47
CA ALA A 22 0.00 14.55 -7.82
C ALA A 22 0.63 14.98 -9.14
N ASP A 23 1.76 14.38 -9.54
CA ASP A 23 2.43 14.70 -10.79
C ASP A 23 1.90 13.91 -11.99
N GLY A 24 0.86 13.10 -11.81
CA GLY A 24 0.28 12.29 -12.87
C GLY A 24 0.83 10.88 -12.98
N THR A 25 1.84 10.53 -12.18
CA THR A 25 2.36 9.16 -12.15
C THR A 25 1.27 8.21 -11.64
N VAL A 26 1.08 7.07 -12.32
CA VAL A 26 0.10 6.06 -11.95
C VAL A 26 0.80 4.71 -11.83
N GLY A 27 0.39 3.92 -10.85
CA GLY A 27 0.94 2.58 -10.69
C GLY A 27 0.11 1.76 -9.72
N ILE A 28 0.65 0.59 -9.38
CA ILE A 28 -0.04 -0.38 -8.53
C ILE A 28 0.73 -0.54 -7.22
N ALA A 29 0.01 -0.41 -6.11
CA ALA A 29 0.52 -0.83 -4.81
C ALA A 29 0.05 -2.27 -4.60
N ASP A 30 1.00 -3.20 -4.54
CA ASP A 30 0.72 -4.63 -4.45
C ASP A 30 1.09 -5.11 -3.05
N LEU A 31 0.08 -5.33 -2.22
CA LEU A 31 0.25 -5.80 -0.85
C LEU A 31 0.07 -7.31 -0.72
N ALA A 32 -0.23 -8.00 -1.83
CA ALA A 32 -0.52 -9.43 -1.79
C ALA A 32 0.61 -10.29 -1.20
N PRO A 33 1.89 -10.06 -1.53
CA PRO A 33 2.93 -10.92 -0.95
C PRO A 33 2.96 -10.90 0.58
N ARG A 34 2.76 -9.71 1.19
CA ARG A 34 2.72 -9.61 2.64
C ARG A 34 1.41 -10.12 3.23
N LEU A 35 0.27 -9.76 2.63
CA LEU A 35 -1.03 -10.06 3.21
C LEU A 35 -1.46 -11.51 3.01
N SER A 36 -1.04 -12.15 1.92
CA SER A 36 -1.34 -13.56 1.69
C SER A 36 -0.55 -14.47 2.64
N GLN A 37 0.50 -13.94 3.29
CA GLN A 37 1.25 -14.64 4.31
C GLN A 37 0.44 -14.88 5.59
N GLY A 38 -0.61 -14.07 5.80
CA GLY A 38 -1.44 -14.12 6.99
C GLY A 38 -0.87 -13.28 8.13
N PRO A 39 -1.51 -13.32 9.30
CA PRO A 39 -1.09 -12.51 10.44
C PRO A 39 0.34 -12.82 10.88
N SER A 40 1.11 -11.79 11.17
CA SER A 40 2.50 -11.95 11.62
C SER A 40 2.88 -10.97 12.72
N GLY A 41 1.94 -10.19 13.24
CA GLY A 41 2.16 -9.30 14.39
C GLY A 41 2.85 -7.99 14.07
N ASP A 42 2.91 -7.59 12.80
CA ASP A 42 3.65 -6.40 12.39
C ASP A 42 2.78 -5.15 12.17
N GLY A 43 1.53 -5.17 12.61
CA GLY A 43 0.65 -4.01 12.47
C GLY A 43 -0.18 -3.99 11.19
N PHE A 44 0.16 -4.81 10.18
CA PHE A 44 -0.62 -4.92 8.95
C PHE A 44 -1.65 -6.05 9.02
N ASP A 45 -1.72 -6.76 10.12
CA ASP A 45 -2.61 -7.91 10.26
C ASP A 45 -4.08 -7.60 9.97
N PRO A 46 -4.64 -6.45 10.39
CA PRO A 46 -6.04 -6.15 10.05
C PRO A 46 -6.31 -6.09 8.56
N LEU A 47 -5.31 -5.75 7.74
CA LEU A 47 -5.48 -5.65 6.30
C LEU A 47 -5.66 -7.01 5.62
N CYS A 48 -5.36 -8.10 6.31
CA CYS A 48 -5.58 -9.45 5.78
C CYS A 48 -7.08 -9.73 5.58
N ASP A 49 -7.95 -9.02 6.29
CA ASP A 49 -9.39 -9.06 6.05
C ASP A 49 -9.71 -8.15 4.87
N GLU A 50 -10.24 -8.73 3.79
CA GLU A 50 -10.53 -7.97 2.57
C GLU A 50 -11.51 -6.83 2.81
N LYS A 51 -12.47 -6.99 3.72
CA LYS A 51 -13.41 -5.92 4.05
C LYS A 51 -12.69 -4.75 4.71
N PHE A 52 -11.76 -5.04 5.62
CA PHE A 52 -10.95 -4.01 6.26
C PHE A 52 -10.03 -3.36 5.23
N PHE A 53 -9.39 -4.15 4.39
CA PHE A 53 -8.51 -3.64 3.32
C PHE A 53 -9.23 -2.64 2.45
N SER A 54 -10.50 -2.90 2.13
CA SER A 54 -11.29 -2.02 1.27
C SER A 54 -11.69 -0.70 1.93
N GLN A 55 -11.43 -0.54 3.22
CA GLN A 55 -11.71 0.71 3.94
C GLN A 55 -10.59 1.74 3.78
N VAL A 56 -9.63 1.48 2.91
CA VAL A 56 -8.52 2.39 2.65
C VAL A 56 -9.02 3.77 2.24
N PHE A 57 -8.35 4.81 2.73
CA PHE A 57 -8.63 6.19 2.38
C PHE A 57 -7.32 6.96 2.26
N LEU A 58 -7.40 8.18 1.72
CA LEU A 58 -6.23 9.05 1.62
C LEU A 58 -6.20 9.99 2.80
N GLU A 59 -5.05 10.05 3.47
CA GLU A 59 -4.80 11.02 4.52
C GLU A 59 -3.41 11.59 4.29
N HIS A 60 -3.33 12.89 4.12
CA HIS A 60 -2.07 13.59 3.82
C HIS A 60 -1.31 12.99 2.65
N GLY A 61 -2.04 12.54 1.63
CA GLY A 61 -1.43 11.98 0.43
C GLY A 61 -0.94 10.54 0.58
N ALA A 62 -1.30 9.84 1.66
CA ALA A 62 -0.88 8.48 1.93
C ALA A 62 -2.08 7.53 1.99
N LEU A 63 -1.88 6.29 1.53
CA LEU A 63 -2.86 5.24 1.75
C LEU A 63 -2.93 4.95 3.25
N THR A 64 -4.11 5.05 3.81
CA THR A 64 -4.34 4.95 5.25
C THR A 64 -5.55 4.08 5.52
N TRP A 65 -5.51 3.35 6.62
CA TRP A 65 -6.63 2.52 7.08
C TRP A 65 -6.99 2.93 8.50
N PRO A 66 -8.22 2.64 8.96
CA PRO A 66 -8.58 2.89 10.35
C PRO A 66 -7.58 2.25 11.32
N GLY A 67 -7.28 2.94 12.42
CA GLY A 67 -6.31 2.44 13.41
C GLY A 67 -4.89 2.90 13.13
N ASP A 68 -4.72 3.98 12.38
CA ASP A 68 -3.41 4.60 12.12
C ASP A 68 -2.45 3.69 11.34
N ILE A 69 -2.98 2.84 10.48
CA ILE A 69 -2.18 2.02 9.58
C ILE A 69 -2.00 2.81 8.29
N ASP A 70 -0.75 3.05 7.88
CA ASP A 70 -0.48 3.79 6.65
C ASP A 70 0.77 3.26 5.95
N LEU A 71 0.92 3.66 4.68
CA LEU A 71 2.10 3.33 3.88
C LEU A 71 2.75 4.62 3.41
N ALA A 72 4.07 4.68 3.47
CA ALA A 72 4.85 5.85 3.09
C ALA A 72 4.69 6.11 1.58
N PRO A 73 4.09 7.24 1.18
CA PRO A 73 3.84 7.49 -0.24
C PRO A 73 5.10 7.84 -1.03
N ASP A 74 6.10 8.43 -0.40
CA ASP A 74 7.35 8.79 -1.08
C ASP A 74 8.13 7.56 -1.53
N ALA A 75 8.26 6.55 -0.67
CA ALA A 75 8.91 5.29 -1.04
C ALA A 75 8.12 4.57 -2.13
N MET A 76 6.80 4.57 -2.02
CA MET A 76 5.93 3.97 -3.03
C MET A 76 6.09 4.67 -4.38
N TYR A 77 6.14 5.99 -4.38
CA TYR A 77 6.32 6.80 -5.58
C TYR A 77 7.61 6.43 -6.31
N GLN A 78 8.72 6.32 -5.58
CA GLN A 78 10.00 5.96 -6.17
C GLN A 78 9.98 4.59 -6.82
N ARG A 79 9.36 3.61 -6.16
CA ARG A 79 9.26 2.25 -6.70
C ARG A 79 8.38 2.20 -7.94
N ILE A 80 7.26 2.93 -7.94
CA ILE A 80 6.36 2.97 -9.07
C ILE A 80 7.03 3.69 -10.25
N ARG A 81 7.79 4.76 -10.00
CA ARG A 81 8.54 5.42 -11.06
C ARG A 81 9.56 4.48 -11.71
N ALA A 82 10.17 3.60 -10.92
CA ALA A 82 11.17 2.67 -11.44
C ALA A 82 10.53 1.46 -12.13
N ASP A 83 9.48 0.90 -11.57
CA ASP A 83 8.98 -0.43 -11.98
C ASP A 83 7.49 -0.47 -12.33
N GLY A 84 6.74 0.61 -12.11
CA GLY A 84 5.30 0.65 -12.32
C GLY A 84 4.51 0.03 -11.18
N VAL A 85 5.18 -0.60 -10.22
CA VAL A 85 4.55 -1.28 -9.10
C VAL A 85 5.40 -1.10 -7.85
N SER A 86 4.72 -0.97 -6.72
CA SER A 86 5.36 -0.96 -5.40
C SER A 86 4.85 -2.17 -4.63
N VAL A 87 5.74 -3.12 -4.36
CA VAL A 87 5.39 -4.38 -3.71
C VAL A 87 5.71 -4.29 -2.24
N LEU A 88 4.72 -4.61 -1.39
CA LEU A 88 4.95 -4.83 0.02
C LEU A 88 5.33 -6.29 0.18
N ALA A 89 6.62 -6.54 0.35
CA ALA A 89 7.17 -7.89 0.35
C ALA A 89 6.71 -8.69 1.57
N ALA A 90 6.67 -10.02 1.41
CA ALA A 90 6.42 -10.91 2.52
C ALA A 90 7.46 -10.68 3.61
N LYS A 91 7.01 -10.78 4.87
CA LYS A 91 7.91 -10.59 5.99
C LYS A 91 8.92 -11.73 6.03
N ASP A 92 10.20 -11.37 6.19
CA ASP A 92 11.26 -12.38 6.33
C ASP A 92 11.10 -13.05 7.69
N ARG A 93 10.95 -14.37 7.67
CA ARG A 93 10.76 -15.16 8.88
C ARG A 93 12.02 -15.83 9.37
N ARG A 94 13.13 -15.63 8.66
CA ARG A 94 14.39 -16.22 9.10
C ARG A 94 14.81 -15.55 10.41
N ILE A 95 15.28 -16.39 11.30
CA ILE A 95 15.84 -15.91 12.55
C ILE A 95 17.28 -15.56 12.28
N ALA A 96 17.59 -14.31 12.48
CA ALA A 96 18.96 -13.85 12.30
C ALA A 96 19.80 -14.23 13.51
#